data_3b186d3d6ba1f823f97bed938a02910c
#
_entry.id   3b186d3d6ba1f823f97bed938a02910c
#
_cell.length_a   1.000
_cell.length_b   1.000
_cell.length_c   1.000
_cell.angle_alpha   90.00
_cell.angle_beta   90.00
_cell.angle_gamma   90.00
#
_symmetry.space_group_name_H-M   'P 1'
#
loop_
_entity.id
_entity.type
_entity.pdbx_description
1 polymer ?
#
loop_
_entity_poly.entity_id
_entity_poly.type
_entity_poly.pdbx_seq_one_letter_code
_entity_poly.pdbx_strand_id
1 'polypeptide(L)'
;MKRQTSIATVLLVLFASTVTAAPTRWRAATSQELKKLIPARAPVVKENIETESRSASGVTDGKGKFIAGVVMITAGYSAEGKYSHYFINQVALKLGDLNLPAGEYVFGYQRNGSDTIKVSFYKASSGDAIGDVEAHINRKRNLVTSLLITPPQSGKGTMQVGRFIFEYRLSD
;
A
#
# COMPACT_ATOMS: atom_id res chain seq x y z
N MET A 1 -61.75 52.14 16.27
CA MET A 1 -60.37 51.78 16.64
C MET A 1 -60.09 50.38 16.13
N LYS A 2 -59.35 50.22 15.00
CA LYS A 2 -58.96 48.91 14.45
C LYS A 2 -57.48 48.70 14.76
N ARG A 3 -57.18 47.67 15.56
CA ARG A 3 -55.81 47.25 15.84
C ARG A 3 -55.31 46.37 14.69
N GLN A 4 -54.28 46.81 13.98
CA GLN A 4 -53.52 45.98 13.04
C GLN A 4 -52.44 45.23 13.80
N THR A 5 -52.49 43.90 13.73
CA THR A 5 -51.45 42.99 14.24
C THR A 5 -50.52 42.67 13.07
N SER A 6 -49.30 43.19 13.11
CA SER A 6 -48.24 42.85 12.17
C SER A 6 -47.60 41.51 12.56
N ILE A 7 -47.70 40.50 11.72
CA ILE A 7 -47.02 39.25 11.87
C ILE A 7 -45.67 39.38 11.17
N ALA A 8 -44.59 39.43 11.92
CA ALA A 8 -43.22 39.40 11.40
C ALA A 8 -42.83 37.94 11.13
N THR A 9 -42.74 37.57 9.86
CA THR A 9 -42.23 36.25 9.46
C THR A 9 -40.71 36.26 9.47
N VAL A 10 -40.11 35.56 10.46
CA VAL A 10 -38.64 35.34 10.53
C VAL A 10 -38.29 34.22 9.59
N LEU A 11 -37.62 34.53 8.46
CA LEU A 11 -37.09 33.55 7.52
C LEU A 11 -35.75 33.04 8.02
N LEU A 12 -35.71 31.82 8.58
CA LEU A 12 -34.48 31.16 9.03
C LEU A 12 -33.78 30.50 7.83
N VAL A 13 -32.73 31.17 7.31
CA VAL A 13 -31.89 30.59 6.23
C VAL A 13 -30.87 29.64 6.83
N LEU A 14 -31.10 28.33 6.68
CA LEU A 14 -30.12 27.30 6.99
C LEU A 14 -29.02 27.28 5.92
N PHE A 15 -27.85 27.78 6.25
CA PHE A 15 -26.63 27.56 5.46
C PHE A 15 -26.15 26.12 5.68
N ALA A 16 -26.43 25.23 4.75
CA ALA A 16 -25.81 23.92 4.69
C ALA A 16 -24.34 24.08 4.23
N SER A 17 -23.41 24.10 5.17
CA SER A 17 -21.98 24.07 4.86
C SER A 17 -21.61 22.69 4.28
N THR A 18 -21.46 22.60 2.97
CA THR A 18 -20.90 21.41 2.30
C THR A 18 -19.40 21.36 2.65
N VAL A 19 -19.03 20.52 3.60
CA VAL A 19 -17.63 20.20 3.87
C VAL A 19 -17.12 19.37 2.70
N THR A 20 -16.50 20.01 1.72
CA THR A 20 -15.72 19.35 0.67
C THR A 20 -14.47 18.78 1.33
N ALA A 21 -14.42 17.45 1.52
CA ALA A 21 -13.22 16.77 1.97
C ALA A 21 -12.10 17.03 0.95
N ALA A 22 -11.00 17.64 1.41
CA ALA A 22 -9.84 17.86 0.56
C ALA A 22 -9.35 16.50 0.01
N PRO A 23 -8.96 16.42 -1.27
CA PRO A 23 -8.49 15.17 -1.87
C PRO A 23 -7.33 14.61 -1.05
N THR A 24 -7.41 13.35 -0.69
CA THR A 24 -6.38 12.66 0.07
C THR A 24 -5.10 12.61 -0.75
N ARG A 25 -4.06 13.33 -0.31
CA ARG A 25 -2.79 13.40 -1.02
C ARG A 25 -1.82 12.38 -0.43
N TRP A 26 -1.65 11.27 -1.11
CA TRP A 26 -0.64 10.29 -0.79
C TRP A 26 0.78 10.86 -0.94
N ARG A 27 1.66 10.53 -0.02
CA ARG A 27 3.08 10.89 -0.02
C ARG A 27 3.96 9.71 0.40
N ALA A 28 5.26 9.81 0.15
CA ALA A 28 6.20 8.86 0.72
C ALA A 28 6.10 8.90 2.25
N ALA A 29 6.08 7.72 2.86
CA ALA A 29 6.15 7.59 4.32
C ALA A 29 7.57 7.87 4.80
N THR A 30 7.70 8.52 5.94
CA THR A 30 9.00 8.77 6.57
C THR A 30 9.54 7.50 7.20
N SER A 31 10.87 7.44 7.41
CA SER A 31 11.50 6.30 8.10
C SER A 31 10.93 6.06 9.51
N GLN A 32 10.51 7.12 10.22
CA GLN A 32 9.88 6.99 11.54
C GLN A 32 8.48 6.39 11.46
N GLU A 33 7.68 6.77 10.45
CA GLU A 33 6.36 6.18 10.20
C GLU A 33 6.49 4.70 9.84
N LEU A 34 7.40 4.35 8.94
CA LEU A 34 7.66 2.97 8.56
C LEU A 34 8.17 2.12 9.74
N LYS A 35 9.04 2.67 10.58
CA LYS A 35 9.55 1.96 11.77
C LYS A 35 8.44 1.70 12.81
N LYS A 36 7.41 2.53 12.87
CA LYS A 36 6.24 2.30 13.75
C LYS A 36 5.26 1.30 13.17
N LEU A 37 5.14 1.26 11.84
CA LEU A 37 4.19 0.41 11.13
C LEU A 37 4.71 -1.02 10.96
N ILE A 38 5.96 -1.16 10.52
CA ILE A 38 6.56 -2.45 10.16
C ILE A 38 7.19 -3.07 11.40
N PRO A 39 6.80 -4.29 11.79
CA PRO A 39 7.39 -4.97 12.94
C PRO A 39 8.85 -5.35 12.65
N ALA A 40 9.70 -5.36 13.68
CA ALA A 40 11.08 -5.82 13.58
C ALA A 40 11.17 -7.31 13.19
N ARG A 41 10.11 -8.07 13.49
CA ARG A 41 9.93 -9.46 13.06
C ARG A 41 8.53 -9.61 12.48
N ALA A 42 8.45 -9.93 11.19
CA ALA A 42 7.20 -10.13 10.47
C ALA A 42 6.55 -11.46 10.89
N PRO A 43 5.27 -11.46 11.27
CA PRO A 43 4.56 -12.71 11.53
C PRO A 43 4.22 -13.38 10.20
N VAL A 44 4.83 -14.54 9.93
CA VAL A 44 4.63 -15.29 8.69
C VAL A 44 4.28 -16.73 9.01
N VAL A 45 3.04 -17.11 8.80
CA VAL A 45 2.47 -18.42 9.14
C VAL A 45 2.68 -18.71 10.64
N LYS A 46 3.64 -19.55 11.02
CA LYS A 46 3.97 -19.91 12.42
C LYS A 46 5.31 -19.34 12.89
N GLU A 47 5.95 -18.52 12.08
CA GLU A 47 7.28 -17.97 12.32
C GLU A 47 7.24 -16.45 12.48
N ASN A 48 8.27 -15.90 13.14
CA ASN A 48 8.50 -14.46 13.25
C ASN A 48 9.84 -14.15 12.59
N ILE A 49 9.80 -13.73 11.32
CA ILE A 49 10.96 -13.56 10.45
C ILE A 49 11.52 -12.14 10.61
N GLU A 50 12.82 -12.02 10.83
CA GLU A 50 13.49 -10.72 10.96
C GLU A 50 13.34 -9.86 9.70
N THR A 51 13.10 -8.56 9.89
CA THR A 51 12.96 -7.58 8.80
C THR A 51 14.18 -6.67 8.70
N GLU A 52 14.64 -6.39 7.47
CA GLU A 52 15.73 -5.45 7.20
C GLU A 52 15.15 -4.03 7.11
N SER A 53 15.09 -3.33 8.22
CA SER A 53 14.42 -2.02 8.35
C SER A 53 14.92 -0.94 7.37
N ARG A 54 16.18 -1.02 6.92
CA ARG A 54 16.76 -0.08 5.93
C ARG A 54 16.21 -0.28 4.52
N SER A 55 15.64 -1.45 4.25
CA SER A 55 14.96 -1.75 2.98
C SER A 55 13.51 -1.31 2.96
N ALA A 56 12.97 -0.81 4.08
CA ALA A 56 11.58 -0.42 4.19
C ALA A 56 11.22 0.72 3.22
N SER A 57 10.14 0.55 2.50
CA SER A 57 9.57 1.55 1.61
C SER A 57 8.05 1.57 1.76
N GLY A 58 7.46 2.75 1.62
CA GLY A 58 6.00 2.87 1.73
C GLY A 58 5.50 4.27 1.48
N VAL A 59 4.19 4.37 1.42
CA VAL A 59 3.43 5.59 1.21
C VAL A 59 2.29 5.68 2.22
N THR A 60 1.87 6.90 2.52
CA THR A 60 0.76 7.18 3.43
C THR A 60 -0.16 8.25 2.87
N ASP A 61 -1.43 8.18 3.24
CA ASP A 61 -2.43 9.22 2.97
C ASP A 61 -2.35 10.40 3.96
N GLY A 62 -1.46 10.29 4.96
CA GLY A 62 -1.34 11.27 6.04
C GLY A 62 -2.49 11.26 7.05
N LYS A 63 -3.46 10.36 6.90
CA LYS A 63 -4.63 10.19 7.78
C LYS A 63 -4.63 8.82 8.50
N GLY A 64 -3.50 8.11 8.45
CA GLY A 64 -3.31 6.83 9.14
C GLY A 64 -3.42 5.61 8.24
N LYS A 65 -3.57 5.75 6.92
CA LYS A 65 -3.51 4.62 5.97
C LYS A 65 -2.12 4.55 5.35
N PHE A 66 -1.65 3.32 5.19
CA PHE A 66 -0.34 3.01 4.64
C PHE A 66 -0.40 1.91 3.58
N ILE A 67 0.54 1.96 2.65
CA ILE A 67 0.96 0.88 1.78
C ILE A 67 2.47 0.79 1.95
N ALA A 68 2.98 -0.28 2.54
CA ALA A 68 4.38 -0.38 2.89
C ALA A 68 4.90 -1.81 2.78
N GLY A 69 6.19 -1.95 2.60
CA GLY A 69 6.84 -3.25 2.60
C GLY A 69 8.29 -3.17 3.02
N VAL A 70 8.87 -4.34 3.26
CA VAL A 70 10.24 -4.49 3.75
C VAL A 70 10.80 -5.84 3.31
N VAL A 71 12.10 -5.93 3.11
CA VAL A 71 12.79 -7.21 2.90
C VAL A 71 12.85 -8.01 4.20
N MET A 72 12.66 -9.32 4.13
CA MET A 72 12.82 -10.26 5.23
C MET A 72 14.16 -11.00 5.12
N ILE A 73 14.75 -11.31 6.27
CA ILE A 73 15.94 -12.15 6.38
C ILE A 73 15.46 -13.60 6.57
N THR A 74 15.29 -14.33 5.46
CA THR A 74 14.61 -15.63 5.44
C THR A 74 15.53 -16.84 5.62
N ALA A 75 16.84 -16.64 5.72
CA ALA A 75 17.80 -17.73 5.91
C ALA A 75 17.52 -18.49 7.20
N GLY A 76 17.33 -19.81 7.11
CA GLY A 76 17.01 -20.69 8.24
C GLY A 76 15.52 -20.75 8.61
N TYR A 77 14.64 -20.06 7.88
CA TYR A 77 13.19 -20.13 8.04
C TYR A 77 12.54 -20.95 6.91
N SER A 78 11.35 -21.49 7.16
CA SER A 78 10.58 -22.23 6.12
C SER A 78 10.17 -21.36 4.93
N ALA A 79 10.23 -20.05 5.09
CA ALA A 79 9.99 -19.08 4.03
C ALA A 79 11.14 -18.96 3.02
N GLU A 80 12.33 -19.54 3.32
CA GLU A 80 13.52 -19.42 2.47
C GLU A 80 13.24 -19.90 1.03
N GLY A 81 13.59 -19.04 0.06
CA GLY A 81 13.34 -19.32 -1.37
C GLY A 81 11.90 -19.13 -1.84
N LYS A 82 10.94 -18.93 -0.93
CA LYS A 82 9.52 -18.71 -1.28
C LYS A 82 9.09 -17.26 -1.13
N TYR A 83 9.44 -16.64 -0.03
CA TYR A 83 9.12 -15.24 0.28
C TYR A 83 10.41 -14.45 0.50
N SER A 84 10.41 -13.22 0.07
CA SER A 84 11.53 -12.29 0.29
C SER A 84 11.11 -10.98 0.92
N HIS A 85 9.81 -10.66 0.87
CA HIS A 85 9.29 -9.38 1.34
C HIS A 85 8.02 -9.58 2.18
N TYR A 86 7.91 -8.77 3.23
CA TYR A 86 6.68 -8.56 3.98
C TYR A 86 6.01 -7.28 3.51
N PHE A 87 4.70 -7.31 3.35
CA PHE A 87 3.92 -6.22 2.76
C PHE A 87 2.63 -5.96 3.52
N ILE A 88 2.37 -4.70 3.82
CA ILE A 88 1.17 -4.23 4.53
C ILE A 88 0.45 -3.24 3.62
N ASN A 89 -0.82 -3.49 3.31
CA ASN A 89 -1.69 -2.50 2.69
C ASN A 89 -2.94 -2.29 3.54
N GLN A 90 -3.18 -1.06 3.95
CA GLN A 90 -4.34 -0.69 4.77
C GLN A 90 -5.51 -0.14 3.95
N VAL A 91 -5.39 -0.22 2.63
CA VAL A 91 -6.42 0.05 1.63
C VAL A 91 -6.40 -1.06 0.60
N ALA A 92 -7.54 -1.35 -0.02
CA ALA A 92 -7.58 -2.33 -1.09
C ALA A 92 -6.78 -1.85 -2.31
N LEU A 93 -6.07 -2.77 -2.96
CA LEU A 93 -5.24 -2.49 -4.13
C LEU A 93 -5.62 -3.40 -5.29
N LYS A 94 -5.42 -2.91 -6.49
CA LYS A 94 -5.42 -3.70 -7.71
C LYS A 94 -4.02 -3.70 -8.33
N LEU A 95 -3.44 -4.88 -8.54
CA LEU A 95 -2.11 -5.10 -9.13
C LEU A 95 -2.30 -5.87 -10.44
N GLY A 96 -2.33 -5.18 -11.59
CA GLY A 96 -2.79 -5.81 -12.83
C GLY A 96 -4.22 -6.33 -12.66
N ASP A 97 -4.42 -7.64 -12.81
CA ASP A 97 -5.72 -8.31 -12.61
C ASP A 97 -5.92 -8.81 -11.16
N LEU A 98 -4.87 -8.80 -10.33
CA LEU A 98 -4.93 -9.25 -8.96
C LEU A 98 -5.59 -8.19 -8.07
N ASN A 99 -6.68 -8.56 -7.38
CA ASN A 99 -7.30 -7.76 -6.32
C ASN A 99 -6.69 -8.16 -4.98
N LEU A 100 -6.11 -7.18 -4.29
CA LEU A 100 -5.45 -7.36 -2.99
C LEU A 100 -6.23 -6.57 -1.92
N PRO A 101 -7.12 -7.19 -1.15
CA PRO A 101 -7.80 -6.54 -0.02
C PRO A 101 -6.82 -5.92 0.97
N ALA A 102 -7.29 -5.03 1.83
CA ALA A 102 -6.47 -4.54 2.94
C ALA A 102 -6.02 -5.71 3.82
N GLY A 103 -4.73 -5.76 4.18
CA GLY A 103 -4.18 -6.88 4.94
C GLY A 103 -2.66 -6.92 5.01
N GLU A 104 -2.17 -8.03 5.50
CA GLU A 104 -0.75 -8.35 5.62
C GLU A 104 -0.41 -9.52 4.72
N TYR A 105 0.63 -9.36 3.93
CA TYR A 105 1.03 -10.29 2.89
C TYR A 105 2.53 -10.54 2.94
N VAL A 106 2.94 -11.63 2.34
CA VAL A 106 4.33 -11.86 1.93
C VAL A 106 4.36 -12.06 0.43
N PHE A 107 5.45 -11.66 -0.21
CA PHE A 107 5.65 -11.97 -1.61
C PHE A 107 7.09 -12.39 -1.90
N GLY A 108 7.22 -13.21 -2.91
CA GLY A 108 8.48 -13.58 -3.53
C GLY A 108 8.41 -13.35 -5.02
N TYR A 109 9.52 -13.54 -5.72
CA TYR A 109 9.55 -13.37 -7.17
C TYR A 109 10.47 -14.37 -7.83
N GLN A 110 10.14 -14.73 -9.04
CA GLN A 110 10.92 -15.63 -9.88
C GLN A 110 11.02 -15.05 -11.28
N ARG A 111 12.16 -15.28 -11.92
CA ARG A 111 12.35 -14.87 -13.32
C ARG A 111 11.48 -15.74 -14.21
N ASN A 112 10.68 -15.11 -15.09
CA ASN A 112 9.83 -15.78 -16.07
C ASN A 112 10.12 -15.34 -17.51
N GLY A 113 11.16 -14.50 -17.69
CA GLY A 113 11.64 -14.04 -19.00
C GLY A 113 12.96 -13.29 -18.88
N SER A 114 13.47 -12.78 -19.99
CA SER A 114 14.69 -11.94 -20.02
C SER A 114 14.46 -10.61 -19.26
N ASP A 115 13.31 -10.02 -19.48
CA ASP A 115 12.94 -8.66 -19.05
C ASP A 115 11.79 -8.65 -18.03
N THR A 116 11.35 -9.81 -17.55
CA THR A 116 10.20 -9.97 -16.67
C THR A 116 10.48 -10.88 -15.48
N ILE A 117 9.79 -10.60 -14.39
CA ILE A 117 9.65 -11.48 -13.23
C ILE A 117 8.18 -11.67 -12.90
N LYS A 118 7.85 -12.83 -12.39
CA LYS A 118 6.56 -13.11 -11.75
C LYS A 118 6.70 -12.83 -10.25
N VAL A 119 5.86 -11.96 -9.71
CA VAL A 119 5.77 -11.64 -8.28
C VAL A 119 4.54 -12.33 -7.72
N SER A 120 4.72 -13.25 -6.79
CA SER A 120 3.66 -14.07 -6.20
C SER A 120 3.34 -13.60 -4.79
N PHE A 121 2.06 -13.29 -4.54
CA PHE A 121 1.56 -12.80 -3.25
C PHE A 121 0.87 -13.92 -2.47
N TYR A 122 1.10 -13.93 -1.15
CA TYR A 122 0.52 -14.90 -0.22
C TYR A 122 0.04 -14.17 1.04
N LYS A 123 -1.00 -14.67 1.69
CA LYS A 123 -1.39 -14.20 3.02
C LYS A 123 -0.26 -14.44 4.02
N ALA A 124 0.15 -13.42 4.78
CA ALA A 124 1.20 -13.56 5.78
C ALA A 124 0.79 -14.57 6.88
N SER A 125 -0.47 -14.53 7.33
CA SER A 125 -0.97 -15.36 8.44
C SER A 125 -1.08 -16.83 8.13
N SER A 126 -1.40 -17.22 6.88
CA SER A 126 -1.64 -18.63 6.51
C SER A 126 -0.70 -19.18 5.45
N GLY A 127 -0.03 -18.30 4.68
CA GLY A 127 0.77 -18.70 3.53
C GLY A 127 -0.05 -19.09 2.30
N ASP A 128 -1.36 -18.83 2.32
CA ASP A 128 -2.25 -19.11 1.19
C ASP A 128 -1.91 -18.20 0.01
N ALA A 129 -1.82 -18.80 -1.17
CA ALA A 129 -1.58 -18.05 -2.40
C ALA A 129 -2.77 -17.16 -2.73
N ILE A 130 -2.50 -15.88 -3.03
CA ILE A 130 -3.51 -14.90 -3.43
C ILE A 130 -3.51 -14.73 -4.95
N GLY A 131 -2.34 -14.69 -5.56
CA GLY A 131 -2.15 -14.58 -6.99
C GLY A 131 -0.82 -13.96 -7.36
N ASP A 132 -0.65 -13.76 -8.64
CA ASP A 132 0.61 -13.31 -9.23
C ASP A 132 0.41 -11.99 -9.99
N VAL A 133 1.49 -11.22 -10.09
CA VAL A 133 1.60 -10.05 -10.98
C VAL A 133 2.91 -10.13 -11.75
N GLU A 134 2.87 -9.75 -13.02
CA GLU A 134 4.09 -9.64 -13.83
C GLU A 134 4.72 -8.25 -13.63
N ALA A 135 6.02 -8.22 -13.42
CA ALA A 135 6.82 -7.01 -13.32
C ALA A 135 7.86 -6.98 -14.45
N HIS A 136 8.05 -5.79 -15.04
CA HIS A 136 8.93 -5.57 -16.19
C HIS A 136 10.14 -4.73 -15.82
N ILE A 137 11.24 -4.84 -16.57
CA ILE A 137 12.42 -4.00 -16.36
C ILE A 137 12.02 -2.51 -16.46
N ASN A 138 12.36 -1.74 -15.43
CA ASN A 138 12.22 -0.30 -15.45
C ASN A 138 13.31 0.36 -16.30
N ARG A 139 13.04 0.51 -17.61
CA ARG A 139 13.97 1.14 -18.55
C ARG A 139 14.10 2.65 -18.40
N LYS A 140 13.17 3.29 -17.64
CA LYS A 140 13.18 4.75 -17.43
C LYS A 140 14.12 5.18 -16.31
N ARG A 141 14.42 4.29 -15.38
CA ARG A 141 15.33 4.54 -14.26
C ARG A 141 16.34 3.41 -14.15
N ASN A 142 17.60 3.77 -14.24
CA ASN A 142 18.70 2.80 -14.05
C ASN A 142 18.99 2.61 -12.54
N LEU A 143 17.93 2.52 -11.74
CA LEU A 143 18.00 2.35 -10.29
C LEU A 143 17.69 0.90 -9.94
N VAL A 144 18.59 0.28 -9.18
CA VAL A 144 18.36 -1.02 -8.54
C VAL A 144 18.10 -0.78 -7.06
N THR A 145 16.96 -1.22 -6.56
CA THR A 145 16.58 -1.06 -5.16
C THR A 145 15.96 -2.35 -4.61
N SER A 146 16.13 -2.61 -3.33
CA SER A 146 15.50 -3.79 -2.70
C SER A 146 13.99 -3.71 -2.82
N LEU A 147 13.42 -2.55 -2.48
CA LEU A 147 12.00 -2.25 -2.62
C LEU A 147 11.82 -0.72 -2.74
N LEU A 148 10.95 -0.28 -3.63
CA LEU A 148 10.50 1.10 -3.72
C LEU A 148 9.01 1.14 -4.05
N ILE A 149 8.23 1.79 -3.19
CA ILE A 149 6.81 2.05 -3.39
C ILE A 149 6.65 3.56 -3.60
N THR A 150 6.12 3.97 -4.75
CA THR A 150 5.93 5.39 -5.07
C THR A 150 4.51 5.85 -4.72
N PRO A 151 4.34 7.11 -4.27
CA PRO A 151 3.01 7.65 -4.00
C PRO A 151 2.11 7.57 -5.24
N PRO A 152 0.83 7.17 -5.06
CA PRO A 152 -0.10 7.15 -6.18
C PRO A 152 -0.45 8.56 -6.62
N GLN A 153 -0.46 8.78 -7.92
CA GLN A 153 -0.99 9.96 -8.59
C GLN A 153 -2.26 9.57 -9.33
N SER A 154 -3.34 10.28 -9.10
CA SER A 154 -4.67 9.90 -9.65
C SER A 154 -5.02 8.42 -9.40
N GLY A 155 -4.75 7.94 -8.19
CA GLY A 155 -5.04 6.57 -7.76
C GLY A 155 -4.06 5.50 -8.24
N LYS A 156 -3.00 5.84 -8.99
CA LYS A 156 -2.01 4.90 -9.54
C LYS A 156 -0.62 5.17 -8.99
N GLY A 157 0.04 4.13 -8.51
CA GLY A 157 1.43 4.16 -8.08
C GLY A 157 2.21 2.98 -8.63
N THR A 158 3.47 2.87 -8.26
CA THR A 158 4.34 1.78 -8.71
C THR A 158 5.07 1.13 -7.55
N MET A 159 5.32 -0.16 -7.70
CA MET A 159 6.23 -0.93 -6.86
C MET A 159 7.41 -1.40 -7.69
N GLN A 160 8.61 -1.22 -7.17
CA GLN A 160 9.85 -1.68 -7.81
C GLN A 160 10.59 -2.63 -6.89
N VAL A 161 11.01 -3.77 -7.43
CA VAL A 161 11.86 -4.76 -6.77
C VAL A 161 13.08 -5.02 -7.66
N GLY A 162 14.27 -4.79 -7.14
CA GLY A 162 15.47 -4.80 -7.97
C GLY A 162 15.37 -3.72 -9.06
N ARG A 163 15.38 -4.17 -10.32
CA ARG A 163 15.17 -3.34 -11.51
C ARG A 163 13.78 -3.48 -12.13
N PHE A 164 12.91 -4.32 -11.54
CA PHE A 164 11.60 -4.65 -12.09
C PHE A 164 10.51 -3.82 -11.44
N ILE A 165 9.55 -3.36 -12.23
CA ILE A 165 8.47 -2.47 -11.80
C ILE A 165 7.12 -3.01 -12.25
N PHE A 166 6.10 -2.84 -11.40
CA PHE A 166 4.70 -3.05 -11.71
C PHE A 166 3.83 -1.95 -11.12
N GLU A 167 2.68 -1.70 -11.72
CA GLU A 167 1.72 -0.68 -11.28
C GLU A 167 0.79 -1.25 -10.21
N TYR A 168 0.43 -0.40 -9.25
CA TYR A 168 -0.71 -0.64 -8.37
C TYR A 168 -1.73 0.49 -8.51
N ARG A 169 -2.99 0.17 -8.24
CA ARG A 169 -4.10 1.13 -8.17
C ARG A 169 -4.79 1.01 -6.83
N LEU A 170 -5.20 2.16 -6.29
CA LEU A 170 -6.12 2.16 -5.16
C LEU A 170 -7.48 1.65 -5.66
N SER A 171 -8.05 0.69 -4.94
CA SER A 171 -9.45 0.24 -5.16
C SER A 171 -10.33 0.92 -4.14
N ASP A 172 -11.43 1.48 -4.60
CA ASP A 172 -12.49 2.06 -3.78
C ASP A 172 -13.25 0.97 -3.01
#